data_3053b60f1096ed6018595301ad27ce18
#
_entry.id   3053b60f1096ed6018595301ad27ce18
#
_cell.length_a   1.000
_cell.length_b   1.000
_cell.length_c   1.000
_cell.angle_alpha   90.00
_cell.angle_beta   90.00
_cell.angle_gamma   90.00
#
_symmetry.space_group_name_H-M   'P 1'
#
loop_
_entity.id
_entity.type
_entity.pdbx_description
1 polymer ?
#
loop_
_entity_poly.entity_id
_entity_poly.type
_entity_poly.pdbx_seq_one_letter_code
_entity_poly.pdbx_strand_id
1 'polypeptide(L)'
;MPAAQPIDLLVSGGMLLTLAGPAVTIDDAVVGISGGRILFACARRDAPAVGPSETLDAAGCLVMPGLVNTHTHLPMTCFRGLADDLPLMEWLHEHMFPAEAKHVNRD
;
A
#
# COMPACT_ATOMS: atom_id res chain seq x y z
N MET A 1 26.17 7.56 25.47
CA MET A 1 25.22 7.62 24.33
C MET A 1 24.26 6.48 24.49
N PRO A 2 22.96 6.68 24.47
CA PRO A 2 22.05 5.57 24.41
C PRO A 2 22.31 4.75 23.14
N ALA A 3 22.29 3.43 23.25
CA ALA A 3 22.45 2.55 22.10
C ALA A 3 21.34 2.82 21.09
N ALA A 4 21.69 2.84 19.80
CA ALA A 4 20.67 3.01 18.74
C ALA A 4 19.63 1.88 18.83
N GLN A 5 18.35 2.24 18.79
CA GLN A 5 17.28 1.25 18.84
C GLN A 5 17.31 0.41 17.55
N PRO A 6 17.38 -0.93 17.64
CA PRO A 6 17.32 -1.78 16.48
C PRO A 6 15.95 -1.71 15.81
N ILE A 7 15.92 -1.60 14.49
CA ILE A 7 14.72 -1.65 13.66
C ILE A 7 14.98 -2.51 12.42
N ASP A 8 13.91 -3.02 11.79
CA ASP A 8 14.06 -3.91 10.64
C ASP A 8 14.40 -3.12 9.37
N LEU A 9 13.66 -2.04 9.10
CA LEU A 9 13.77 -1.26 7.88
C LEU A 9 13.69 0.24 8.17
N LEU A 10 14.56 1.01 7.54
CA LEU A 10 14.49 2.46 7.46
C LEU A 10 14.27 2.87 6.01
N VAL A 11 13.11 3.46 5.70
CA VAL A 11 12.90 4.19 4.43
C VAL A 11 13.45 5.59 4.62
N SER A 12 14.33 6.05 3.74
CA SER A 12 15.16 7.22 3.98
C SER A 12 15.24 8.14 2.76
N GLY A 13 15.01 9.43 2.97
CA GLY A 13 14.95 10.42 1.89
C GLY A 13 13.56 10.53 1.27
N GLY A 14 13.43 11.37 0.25
CA GLY A 14 12.17 11.62 -0.42
C GLY A 14 11.20 12.53 0.35
N MET A 15 10.03 12.72 -0.25
CA MET A 15 8.93 13.49 0.32
C MET A 15 7.88 12.52 0.89
N LEU A 16 7.56 12.64 2.17
CA LEU A 16 6.50 11.84 2.80
C LEU A 16 5.17 12.60 2.75
N LEU A 17 4.13 11.94 2.21
CA LEU A 17 2.74 12.37 2.27
C LEU A 17 2.01 11.49 3.29
N THR A 18 1.66 12.05 4.45
CA THR A 18 1.14 11.25 5.58
C THR A 18 -0.30 10.79 5.41
N LEU A 19 -1.13 11.54 4.66
CA LEU A 19 -2.58 11.34 4.52
C LEU A 19 -3.33 11.27 5.88
N ALA A 20 -2.70 11.70 6.96
CA ALA A 20 -3.27 11.74 8.30
C ALA A 20 -3.89 13.12 8.55
N GLY A 21 -5.13 13.32 8.12
CA GLY A 21 -5.81 14.62 8.20
C GLY A 21 -5.51 15.55 7.02
N PRO A 22 -5.42 16.87 7.21
CA PRO A 22 -5.01 17.78 6.14
C PRO A 22 -3.68 17.31 5.57
N ALA A 23 -3.58 17.20 4.24
CA ALA A 23 -2.41 16.67 3.58
C ALA A 23 -1.14 17.42 4.03
N VAL A 24 -0.31 16.74 4.80
CA VAL A 24 0.96 17.26 5.28
C VAL A 24 2.06 16.55 4.54
N THR A 25 2.91 17.32 3.87
CA THR A 25 4.14 16.81 3.25
C THR A 25 5.32 17.09 4.16
N ILE A 26 6.23 16.14 4.26
CA ILE A 26 7.47 16.24 5.02
C ILE A 26 8.62 15.96 4.05
N ASP A 27 9.45 16.98 3.82
CA ASP A 27 10.64 16.84 2.98
C ASP A 27 11.76 16.13 3.74
N ASP A 28 12.63 15.42 3.01
CA ASP A 28 13.74 14.63 3.57
C ASP A 28 13.26 13.77 4.74
N ALA A 29 12.22 13.01 4.48
CA ALA A 29 11.58 12.20 5.49
C ALA A 29 12.30 10.88 5.74
N VAL A 30 12.04 10.31 6.92
CA VAL A 30 12.40 8.94 7.27
C VAL A 30 11.21 8.23 7.88
N VAL A 31 11.08 6.94 7.55
CA VAL A 31 10.06 6.04 8.12
C VAL A 31 10.78 4.83 8.71
N GLY A 32 10.65 4.64 10.01
CA GLY A 32 11.22 3.49 10.72
C GLY A 32 10.18 2.41 10.93
N ILE A 33 10.53 1.17 10.59
CA ILE A 33 9.63 0.02 10.61
C ILE A 33 10.28 -1.10 11.43
N SER A 34 9.50 -1.73 12.30
CA SER A 34 9.90 -2.94 13.01
C SER A 34 8.68 -3.81 13.31
N GLY A 35 8.84 -5.14 13.19
CA GLY A 35 7.77 -6.10 13.40
C GLY A 35 6.56 -5.87 12.49
N GLY A 36 6.77 -5.36 11.26
CA GLY A 36 5.72 -5.04 10.31
C GLY A 36 4.89 -3.79 10.67
N ARG A 37 5.35 -2.96 11.60
CA ARG A 37 4.68 -1.73 12.05
C ARG A 37 5.56 -0.52 11.86
N ILE A 38 4.95 0.61 11.49
CA ILE A 38 5.61 1.90 11.47
C ILE A 38 5.78 2.37 12.91
N LEU A 39 7.03 2.59 13.32
CA LEU A 39 7.35 3.11 14.66
C LEU A 39 7.37 4.63 14.66
N PHE A 40 7.88 5.22 13.59
CA PHE A 40 7.91 6.67 13.39
C PHE A 40 7.91 7.02 11.91
N ALA A 41 7.43 8.21 11.60
CA ALA A 41 7.48 8.82 10.28
C ALA A 41 7.63 10.34 10.48
N CYS A 42 8.80 10.89 10.17
CA CYS A 42 9.14 12.28 10.49
C CYS A 42 10.22 12.82 9.54
N ALA A 43 10.54 14.10 9.67
CA ALA A 43 11.70 14.65 9.01
C ALA A 43 12.98 14.00 9.58
N ARG A 44 14.00 13.81 8.76
CA ARG A 44 15.27 13.18 9.18
C ARG A 44 15.87 13.84 10.41
N ARG A 45 15.83 15.18 10.50
CA ARG A 45 16.36 15.94 11.62
C ARG A 45 15.71 15.63 12.98
N ASP A 46 14.48 15.12 12.94
CA ASP A 46 13.66 14.82 14.13
C ASP A 46 13.65 13.31 14.45
N ALA A 47 14.35 12.51 13.65
CA ALA A 47 14.37 11.06 13.79
C ALA A 47 15.16 10.61 15.02
N PRO A 48 14.67 9.58 15.72
CA PRO A 48 15.44 8.94 16.79
C PRO A 48 16.69 8.25 16.23
N ALA A 49 17.70 8.06 17.09
CA ALA A 49 18.87 7.26 16.72
C ALA A 49 18.47 5.78 16.64
N VAL A 50 18.57 5.22 15.44
CA VAL A 50 18.20 3.82 15.14
C VAL A 50 19.31 3.08 14.42
N GLY A 51 19.34 1.75 14.61
CA GLY A 51 20.22 0.84 13.86
C GLY A 51 19.37 -0.06 12.97
N PRO A 52 19.10 0.36 11.71
CA PRO A 52 18.29 -0.44 10.79
C PRO A 52 19.08 -1.65 10.29
N SER A 53 18.39 -2.80 10.17
CA SER A 53 18.93 -3.98 9.49
C SER A 53 19.00 -3.77 7.98
N GLU A 54 18.06 -3.01 7.44
CA GLU A 54 17.98 -2.65 6.02
C GLU A 54 17.62 -1.16 5.87
N THR A 55 18.13 -0.53 4.83
CA THR A 55 17.76 0.86 4.46
C THR A 55 17.31 0.89 3.01
N LEU A 56 16.12 1.44 2.78
CA LEU A 56 15.59 1.73 1.45
C LEU A 56 15.79 3.22 1.15
N ASP A 57 16.57 3.52 0.13
CA ASP A 57 16.73 4.89 -0.35
C ASP A 57 15.51 5.30 -1.18
N ALA A 58 14.82 6.33 -0.70
CA ALA A 58 13.66 6.94 -1.34
C ALA A 58 13.96 8.35 -1.89
N ALA A 59 15.24 8.72 -2.05
CA ALA A 59 15.61 10.02 -2.60
C ALA A 59 14.93 10.26 -3.97
N GLY A 60 14.28 11.41 -4.12
CA GLY A 60 13.53 11.77 -5.33
C GLY A 60 12.16 11.06 -5.47
N CYS A 61 11.76 10.27 -4.50
CA CYS A 61 10.47 9.58 -4.49
C CYS A 61 9.43 10.28 -3.59
N LEU A 62 8.16 9.99 -3.87
CA LEU A 62 7.05 10.25 -2.95
C LEU A 62 6.79 8.98 -2.13
N VAL A 63 6.91 9.09 -0.82
CA VAL A 63 6.56 8.03 0.13
C VAL A 63 5.17 8.31 0.68
N MET A 64 4.26 7.35 0.59
CA MET A 64 2.88 7.51 1.04
C MET A 64 2.31 6.17 1.49
N PRO A 65 1.23 6.16 2.29
CA PRO A 65 0.49 4.94 2.58
C PRO A 65 0.04 4.23 1.30
N GLY A 66 0.03 2.90 1.33
CA GLY A 66 -0.46 2.10 0.21
C GLY A 66 -1.91 2.45 -0.13
N LEU A 67 -2.23 2.48 -1.41
CA LEU A 67 -3.58 2.76 -1.88
C LEU A 67 -4.50 1.59 -1.55
N VAL A 68 -5.70 1.90 -1.04
CA VAL A 68 -6.76 0.92 -0.79
C VAL A 68 -7.86 1.12 -1.82
N ASN A 69 -8.08 0.10 -2.66
CA ASN A 69 -9.19 0.08 -3.59
C ASN A 69 -10.37 -0.68 -2.96
N THR A 70 -11.42 0.05 -2.60
CA THR A 70 -12.61 -0.52 -1.96
C THR A 70 -13.71 -0.90 -2.96
N HIS A 71 -13.53 -0.60 -4.24
CA HIS A 71 -14.46 -0.96 -5.30
C HIS A 71 -13.67 -1.38 -6.54
N THR A 72 -13.71 -2.65 -6.88
CA THR A 72 -13.02 -3.20 -8.04
C THR A 72 -13.80 -4.33 -8.67
N HIS A 73 -13.73 -4.42 -9.99
CA HIS A 73 -14.25 -5.53 -10.80
C HIS A 73 -13.09 -6.38 -11.37
N LEU A 74 -11.96 -6.41 -10.67
CA LEU A 74 -10.75 -7.07 -11.12
C LEU A 74 -10.96 -8.53 -11.56
N PRO A 75 -11.70 -9.39 -10.81
CA PRO A 75 -11.97 -10.76 -11.21
C PRO A 75 -12.75 -10.87 -12.52
N MET A 76 -13.64 -9.93 -12.79
CA MET A 76 -14.46 -9.91 -14.02
C MET A 76 -13.61 -9.77 -15.29
N THR A 77 -12.39 -9.24 -15.19
CA THR A 77 -11.49 -9.12 -16.35
C THR A 77 -11.11 -10.48 -16.94
N CYS A 78 -11.14 -11.54 -16.13
CA CYS A 78 -10.90 -12.92 -16.57
C CYS A 78 -12.02 -13.47 -17.46
N PHE A 79 -13.21 -12.87 -17.36
CA PHE A 79 -14.44 -13.32 -18.07
C PHE A 79 -14.89 -12.34 -19.13
N ARG A 80 -13.97 -11.55 -19.66
CA ARG A 80 -14.25 -10.58 -20.71
C ARG A 80 -14.83 -11.28 -21.93
N GLY A 81 -15.96 -10.77 -22.43
CA GLY A 81 -16.71 -11.37 -23.56
C GLY A 81 -17.67 -12.50 -23.16
N LEU A 82 -17.84 -12.78 -21.86
CA LEU A 82 -18.80 -13.77 -21.40
C LEU A 82 -20.21 -13.19 -21.44
N ALA A 83 -21.03 -13.65 -22.39
CA ALA A 83 -22.47 -13.33 -22.50
C ALA A 83 -22.75 -11.81 -22.56
N ASP A 84 -21.98 -11.06 -23.34
CA ASP A 84 -22.00 -9.59 -23.41
C ASP A 84 -23.33 -8.98 -23.90
N ASP A 85 -24.17 -9.75 -24.59
CA ASP A 85 -25.42 -9.27 -25.19
C ASP A 85 -26.65 -9.37 -24.27
N LEU A 86 -26.44 -9.71 -23.01
CA LEU A 86 -27.51 -9.90 -22.03
C LEU A 86 -27.83 -8.64 -21.23
N PRO A 87 -29.06 -8.46 -20.72
CA PRO A 87 -29.37 -7.45 -19.73
C PRO A 87 -28.49 -7.59 -18.49
N LEU A 88 -28.11 -6.45 -17.87
CA LEU A 88 -27.12 -6.41 -16.78
C LEU A 88 -27.39 -7.40 -15.64
N MET A 89 -28.64 -7.47 -15.17
CA MET A 89 -28.97 -8.33 -14.02
C MET A 89 -28.92 -9.82 -14.36
N GLU A 90 -29.34 -10.18 -15.56
CA GLU A 90 -29.24 -11.55 -16.07
C GLU A 90 -27.76 -11.93 -16.26
N TRP A 91 -26.99 -11.07 -16.91
CA TRP A 91 -25.54 -11.23 -17.07
C TRP A 91 -24.81 -11.43 -15.75
N LEU A 92 -25.10 -10.60 -14.72
CA LEU A 92 -24.47 -10.71 -13.41
C LEU A 92 -24.85 -12.02 -12.71
N HIS A 93 -26.16 -12.31 -12.58
CA HIS A 93 -26.62 -13.41 -11.73
C HIS A 93 -26.49 -14.79 -12.37
N GLU A 94 -26.65 -14.89 -13.69
CA GLU A 94 -26.64 -16.18 -14.38
C GLU A 94 -25.28 -16.55 -14.96
N HIS A 95 -24.40 -15.56 -15.19
CA HIS A 95 -23.12 -15.79 -15.84
C HIS A 95 -21.92 -15.33 -14.99
N MET A 96 -21.85 -14.05 -14.58
CA MET A 96 -20.66 -13.52 -13.94
C MET A 96 -20.44 -14.04 -12.53
N PHE A 97 -21.43 -13.93 -11.64
CA PHE A 97 -21.27 -14.40 -10.26
C PHE A 97 -21.04 -15.90 -10.16
N PRO A 98 -21.72 -16.77 -10.93
CA PRO A 98 -21.38 -18.19 -10.97
C PRO A 98 -19.99 -18.47 -11.50
N ALA A 99 -19.53 -17.75 -12.52
CA ALA A 99 -18.18 -17.91 -13.08
C ALA A 99 -17.10 -17.48 -12.07
N GLU A 100 -17.29 -16.34 -11.41
CA GLU A 100 -16.39 -15.88 -10.35
C GLU A 100 -16.33 -16.87 -9.18
N ALA A 101 -17.48 -17.31 -8.69
CA ALA A 101 -17.55 -18.27 -7.58
C ALA A 101 -16.85 -19.59 -7.90
N LYS A 102 -16.84 -19.99 -9.17
CA LYS A 102 -16.23 -21.25 -9.61
C LYS A 102 -14.72 -21.13 -9.87
N HIS A 103 -14.25 -20.00 -10.39
CA HIS A 103 -12.91 -19.87 -10.97
C HIS A 103 -12.01 -18.87 -10.26
N VAL A 104 -12.55 -17.99 -9.44
CA VAL A 104 -11.74 -17.00 -8.69
C VAL A 104 -11.59 -17.47 -7.26
N ASN A 105 -10.35 -17.78 -6.89
CA ASN A 105 -9.99 -18.22 -5.54
C ASN A 105 -8.72 -17.49 -5.08
N ARG A 106 -8.19 -17.86 -3.94
CA ARG A 106 -7.00 -17.25 -3.35
C ARG A 106 -5.69 -17.84 -3.87
N ASP A 107 -5.73 -18.94 -4.58
CA ASP A 107 -4.55 -19.72 -4.98
C ASP A 107 -4.09 -19.38 -6.40
#